data_99222ba996a25857f7221661b29f447a
#
_entry.id   99222ba996a25857f7221661b29f447a
#
_cell.length_a   1.000
_cell.length_b   1.000
_cell.length_c   1.000
_cell.angle_alpha   90.00
_cell.angle_beta   90.00
_cell.angle_gamma   90.00
#
_symmetry.space_group_name_H-M   'P 1'
#
loop_
_entity.id
_entity.type
_entity.pdbx_description
1 polymer ?
#
loop_
_entity_poly.entity_id
_entity_poly.type
_entity_poly.pdbx_seq_one_letter_code
_entity_poly.pdbx_strand_id
1 'polypeptide(L)'
;MMASSIFLPLLRELSGTYQAFEIYSSAHVRSLGLTPAQFDIIATLGNTPGMTAGELGEKTLITKGTLTGVVDRLVDKKLVRRAALPSDGRCQIIQLTAQGDKLFARIFPAHLAHMERAFARLSQKELNGMAESLRRLREVLAAAHGKKE
;
A
#
# COMPACT_ATOMS: atom_id res chain seq x y z
N MET A 1 8.67 -11.93 33.85
CA MET A 1 9.29 -11.24 33.75
C MET A 1 9.90 -10.78 32.53
N MET A 2 10.85 -10.55 32.16
CA MET A 2 11.52 -9.78 31.15
C MET A 2 11.75 -10.48 29.81
N ALA A 3 11.10 -11.61 29.56
CA ALA A 3 11.07 -12.23 28.22
C ALA A 3 10.50 -11.27 27.16
N SER A 4 9.64 -10.34 27.60
CA SER A 4 9.06 -9.32 26.72
C SER A 4 10.08 -8.32 26.17
N SER A 5 11.25 -8.22 26.72
CA SER A 5 12.26 -7.26 26.26
C SER A 5 13.05 -7.72 25.04
N ILE A 6 13.03 -9.02 24.72
CA ILE A 6 13.83 -9.58 23.63
C ILE A 6 13.40 -9.01 22.28
N PHE A 7 12.13 -8.78 22.06
CA PHE A 7 11.60 -8.29 20.80
C PHE A 7 11.48 -6.76 20.71
N LEU A 8 11.70 -6.04 21.81
CA LEU A 8 11.57 -4.57 21.81
C LEU A 8 12.49 -3.87 20.81
N PRO A 9 13.76 -4.28 20.64
CA PRO A 9 14.61 -3.68 19.62
C PRO A 9 14.03 -3.85 18.21
N LEU A 10 13.44 -5.02 17.93
CA LEU A 10 12.77 -5.24 16.64
C LEU A 10 11.58 -4.31 16.44
N LEU A 11 10.76 -4.11 17.47
CA LEU A 11 9.62 -3.19 17.37
C LEU A 11 10.06 -1.76 17.12
N ARG A 12 11.14 -1.31 17.76
CA ARG A 12 11.72 0.02 17.55
C ARG A 12 12.23 0.18 16.13
N GLU A 13 12.93 -0.81 15.61
CA GLU A 13 13.44 -0.80 14.24
C GLU A 13 12.30 -0.82 13.22
N LEU A 14 11.27 -1.62 13.46
CA LEU A 14 10.09 -1.67 12.60
C LEU A 14 9.38 -0.31 12.55
N SER A 15 9.11 0.30 13.71
CA SER A 15 8.48 1.62 13.80
C SER A 15 9.31 2.70 13.15
N GLY A 16 10.60 2.74 13.46
CA GLY A 16 11.52 3.73 12.92
C GLY A 16 11.70 3.59 11.42
N THR A 17 11.77 2.36 10.93
CA THR A 17 11.88 2.06 9.49
C THR A 17 10.61 2.49 8.75
N TYR A 18 9.44 2.18 9.31
CA TYR A 18 8.17 2.60 8.71
C TYR A 18 8.07 4.12 8.66
N GLN A 19 8.45 4.83 9.73
CA GLN A 19 8.49 6.30 9.73
C GLN A 19 9.41 6.86 8.65
N ALA A 20 10.63 6.31 8.54
CA ALA A 20 11.59 6.76 7.52
C ALA A 20 11.05 6.51 6.11
N PHE A 21 10.45 5.35 5.87
CA PHE A 21 9.79 5.02 4.61
C PHE A 21 8.68 6.03 4.29
N GLU A 22 7.78 6.29 5.26
CA GLU A 22 6.67 7.21 5.09
C GLU A 22 7.13 8.62 4.74
N ILE A 23 8.13 9.13 5.44
CA ILE A 23 8.67 10.47 5.19
C ILE A 23 9.22 10.56 3.77
N TYR A 24 10.04 9.59 3.38
CA TYR A 24 10.68 9.59 2.06
C TYR A 24 9.67 9.41 0.93
N SER A 25 8.76 8.46 1.07
CA SER A 25 7.73 8.17 0.07
C SER A 25 6.71 9.30 -0.04
N SER A 26 6.18 9.79 1.08
CA SER A 26 5.11 10.79 1.10
C SER A 26 5.53 12.13 0.52
N ALA A 27 6.77 12.55 0.75
CA ALA A 27 7.29 13.81 0.20
C ALA A 27 7.21 13.81 -1.33
N HIS A 28 7.59 12.70 -1.97
CA HIS A 28 7.52 12.58 -3.42
C HIS A 28 6.07 12.45 -3.92
N VAL A 29 5.25 11.63 -3.24
CA VAL A 29 3.84 11.46 -3.59
C VAL A 29 3.11 12.81 -3.58
N ARG A 30 3.35 13.64 -2.57
CA ARG A 30 2.77 14.98 -2.50
C ARG A 30 3.22 15.89 -3.63
N SER A 31 4.47 15.74 -4.07
CA SER A 31 4.98 16.47 -5.25
C SER A 31 4.27 16.10 -6.55
N LEU A 32 3.66 14.91 -6.59
CA LEU A 32 2.84 14.45 -7.71
C LEU A 32 1.38 14.95 -7.65
N GLY A 33 1.03 15.71 -6.61
CA GLY A 33 -0.30 16.25 -6.43
C GLY A 33 -1.28 15.31 -5.75
N LEU A 34 -0.81 14.26 -5.10
CA LEU A 34 -1.63 13.26 -4.45
C LEU A 34 -1.34 13.16 -2.96
N THR A 35 -2.34 12.74 -2.19
CA THR A 35 -2.09 12.29 -0.82
C THR A 35 -1.51 10.88 -0.84
N PRO A 36 -0.79 10.42 0.20
CA PRO A 36 -0.30 9.06 0.28
C PRO A 36 -1.40 8.00 0.10
N ALA A 37 -2.57 8.21 0.69
CA ALA A 37 -3.71 7.29 0.56
C ALA A 37 -4.23 7.23 -0.89
N GLN A 38 -4.34 8.36 -1.55
CA GLN A 38 -4.75 8.41 -2.96
C GLN A 38 -3.77 7.68 -3.87
N PHE A 39 -2.48 7.92 -3.66
CA PHE A 39 -1.43 7.22 -4.40
C PHE A 39 -1.49 5.71 -4.18
N ASP A 40 -1.67 5.28 -2.95
CA ASP A 40 -1.71 3.86 -2.59
C ASP A 40 -2.85 3.14 -3.32
N ILE A 41 -4.02 3.75 -3.41
CA ILE A 41 -5.16 3.20 -4.15
C ILE A 41 -4.85 3.13 -5.65
N ILE A 42 -4.38 4.21 -6.24
CA ILE A 42 -4.07 4.25 -7.67
C ILE A 42 -2.98 3.24 -8.03
N ALA A 43 -1.92 3.17 -7.24
CA ALA A 43 -0.82 2.23 -7.46
C ALA A 43 -1.27 0.77 -7.33
N THR A 44 -2.17 0.50 -6.39
CA THR A 44 -2.70 -0.85 -6.18
C THR A 44 -3.65 -1.29 -7.29
N LEU A 45 -4.46 -0.36 -7.82
CA LEU A 45 -5.41 -0.65 -8.90
C LEU A 45 -4.76 -0.72 -10.29
N GLY A 46 -3.61 -0.09 -10.48
CA GLY A 46 -2.94 -0.04 -11.78
C GLY A 46 -2.63 -1.43 -12.33
N ASN A 47 -2.87 -1.61 -13.63
CA ASN A 47 -2.69 -2.89 -14.33
C ASN A 47 -3.54 -4.04 -13.76
N THR A 48 -4.65 -3.73 -13.14
CA THR A 48 -5.62 -4.71 -12.65
C THR A 48 -7.00 -4.42 -13.27
N PRO A 49 -7.89 -5.42 -13.30
CA PRO A 49 -9.27 -5.20 -13.75
C PRO A 49 -10.13 -4.46 -12.72
N GLY A 50 -9.56 -4.11 -11.59
CA GLY A 50 -10.27 -3.59 -10.42
C GLY A 50 -10.39 -4.62 -9.32
N MET A 51 -10.83 -4.20 -8.16
CA MET A 51 -10.98 -5.08 -7.01
C MET A 51 -12.07 -4.56 -6.07
N THR A 52 -12.58 -5.42 -5.20
CA THR A 52 -13.56 -5.02 -4.20
C THR A 52 -12.94 -4.10 -3.15
N ALA A 53 -13.77 -3.37 -2.42
CA ALA A 53 -13.30 -2.55 -1.30
C ALA A 53 -12.56 -3.39 -0.24
N GLY A 54 -13.03 -4.60 0.02
CA GLY A 54 -12.35 -5.52 0.94
C GLY A 54 -10.94 -5.90 0.49
N GLU A 55 -10.79 -6.28 -0.79
CA GLU A 55 -9.48 -6.59 -1.38
C GLU A 55 -8.56 -5.38 -1.36
N LEU A 56 -9.09 -4.22 -1.70
CA LEU A 56 -8.33 -2.97 -1.71
C LEU A 56 -7.86 -2.60 -0.29
N GLY A 57 -8.71 -2.79 0.71
CA GLY A 57 -8.36 -2.58 2.12
C GLY A 57 -7.27 -3.53 2.61
N GLU A 58 -7.24 -4.77 2.13
CA GLU A 58 -6.20 -5.74 2.47
C GLU A 58 -4.85 -5.42 1.83
N LYS A 59 -4.87 -4.83 0.65
CA LYS A 59 -3.65 -4.55 -0.15
C LYS A 59 -3.08 -3.16 0.09
N THR A 60 -3.79 -2.30 0.79
CA THR A 60 -3.35 -0.95 1.14
C THR A 60 -3.18 -0.84 2.65
N LEU A 61 -2.51 0.21 3.11
CA LEU A 61 -2.37 0.52 4.53
C LEU A 61 -3.54 1.38 5.04
N ILE A 62 -4.59 1.49 4.27
CA ILE A 62 -5.73 2.35 4.58
C ILE A 62 -6.75 1.57 5.39
N THR A 63 -7.18 2.12 6.52
CA THR A 63 -8.23 1.51 7.34
C THR A 63 -9.57 1.56 6.62
N LYS A 64 -10.45 0.59 6.92
CA LYS A 64 -11.80 0.53 6.32
C LYS A 64 -12.59 1.81 6.50
N GLY A 65 -12.49 2.45 7.67
CA GLY A 65 -13.20 3.70 7.94
C GLY A 65 -12.73 4.88 7.09
N THR A 66 -11.48 4.86 6.64
CA THR A 66 -10.89 5.92 5.80
C THR A 66 -11.01 5.61 4.31
N LEU A 67 -11.01 4.33 3.94
CA LEU A 67 -10.98 3.88 2.54
C LEU A 67 -12.13 4.46 1.70
N THR A 68 -13.36 4.38 2.20
CA THR A 68 -14.55 4.86 1.48
C THR A 68 -14.43 6.34 1.13
N GLY A 69 -14.01 7.17 2.07
CA GLY A 69 -13.83 8.60 1.85
C GLY A 69 -12.75 8.93 0.82
N VAL A 70 -11.65 8.18 0.83
CA VAL A 70 -10.57 8.36 -0.16
C VAL A 70 -11.05 7.95 -1.55
N VAL A 71 -11.75 6.81 -1.65
CA VAL A 71 -12.34 6.36 -2.92
C VAL A 71 -13.35 7.38 -3.44
N ASP A 72 -14.21 7.92 -2.58
CA ASP A 72 -15.20 8.94 -2.99
C ASP A 72 -14.51 10.17 -3.59
N ARG A 73 -13.42 10.64 -3.00
CA ARG A 73 -12.65 11.77 -3.54
C ARG A 73 -12.01 11.44 -4.88
N LEU A 74 -11.55 10.23 -5.07
CA LEU A 74 -10.99 9.78 -6.35
C LEU A 74 -12.08 9.63 -7.42
N VAL A 75 -13.28 9.22 -7.04
CA VAL A 75 -14.45 9.21 -7.94
C VAL A 75 -14.79 10.65 -8.37
N ASP A 76 -14.82 11.58 -7.43
CA ASP A 76 -15.09 13.01 -7.73
C ASP A 76 -14.04 13.59 -8.69
N LYS A 77 -12.79 13.15 -8.57
CA LYS A 77 -11.71 13.53 -9.50
C LYS A 77 -11.74 12.78 -10.83
N LYS A 78 -12.68 11.84 -11.00
CA LYS A 78 -12.84 11.00 -12.19
C LYS A 78 -11.63 10.09 -12.47
N LEU A 79 -10.91 9.70 -11.43
CA LEU A 79 -9.74 8.83 -11.53
C LEU A 79 -10.08 7.37 -11.27
N VAL A 80 -11.12 7.11 -10.48
CA VAL A 80 -11.66 5.77 -10.24
C VAL A 80 -13.16 5.77 -10.44
N ARG A 81 -13.72 4.59 -10.64
CA ARG A 81 -15.16 4.37 -10.71
C ARG A 81 -15.54 3.11 -9.94
N ARG A 82 -16.77 3.08 -9.48
CA ARG A 82 -17.38 1.87 -8.94
C ARG A 82 -18.19 1.22 -10.04
N ALA A 83 -18.04 -0.08 -10.24
CA ALA A 83 -18.77 -0.85 -11.23
C ALA A 83 -19.32 -2.12 -10.60
N ALA A 84 -20.47 -2.58 -11.08
CA ALA A 84 -21.00 -3.87 -10.65
C ALA A 84 -20.11 -5.00 -11.18
N LEU A 85 -19.89 -6.03 -10.33
CA LEU A 85 -19.17 -7.22 -10.76
C LEU A 85 -20.04 -7.99 -11.77
N PRO A 86 -19.53 -8.38 -12.95
CA PRO A 86 -20.34 -9.08 -13.96
C PRO A 86 -20.93 -10.41 -13.46
N SER A 87 -20.26 -11.09 -12.53
CA SER A 87 -20.69 -12.37 -11.95
C SER A 87 -21.66 -12.22 -10.79
N ASP A 88 -21.69 -11.07 -10.13
CA ASP A 88 -22.58 -10.78 -9.00
C ASP A 88 -22.86 -9.27 -8.92
N GLY A 89 -24.03 -8.86 -9.33
CA GLY A 89 -24.46 -7.44 -9.34
C GLY A 89 -24.53 -6.80 -7.95
N ARG A 90 -24.47 -7.59 -6.87
CA ARG A 90 -24.44 -7.09 -5.49
C ARG A 90 -23.07 -6.63 -5.07
N CYS A 91 -22.01 -7.21 -5.68
CA CYS A 91 -20.63 -6.82 -5.43
C CYS A 91 -20.23 -5.69 -6.36
N GLN A 92 -19.61 -4.66 -5.81
CA GLN A 92 -18.99 -3.59 -6.58
C GLN A 92 -17.48 -3.74 -6.57
N ILE A 93 -16.89 -3.47 -7.71
CA ILE A 93 -15.44 -3.32 -7.83
C ILE A 93 -15.10 -1.85 -7.98
N ILE A 94 -13.92 -1.51 -7.51
CA ILE A 94 -13.31 -0.20 -7.70
C ILE A 94 -12.23 -0.39 -8.76
N GLN A 95 -12.25 0.43 -9.79
CA GLN A 95 -11.31 0.33 -10.90
C GLN A 95 -10.88 1.71 -11.36
N LEU A 96 -9.70 1.80 -11.98
CA LEU A 96 -9.26 3.03 -12.60
C LEU A 96 -10.12 3.35 -13.82
N THR A 97 -10.41 4.63 -14.02
CA THR A 97 -10.95 5.15 -15.28
C THR A 97 -9.81 5.25 -16.31
N ALA A 98 -10.15 5.58 -17.56
CA ALA A 98 -9.13 5.87 -18.57
C ALA A 98 -8.19 7.00 -18.11
N GLN A 99 -8.74 8.02 -17.45
CA GLN A 99 -7.96 9.11 -16.87
C GLN A 99 -7.07 8.64 -15.73
N GLY A 100 -7.59 7.73 -14.88
CA GLY A 100 -6.82 7.09 -13.81
C GLY A 100 -5.68 6.23 -14.34
N ASP A 101 -5.90 5.47 -15.41
CA ASP A 101 -4.86 4.68 -16.07
C ASP A 101 -3.73 5.56 -16.61
N LYS A 102 -4.07 6.69 -17.22
CA LYS A 102 -3.07 7.65 -17.70
C LYS A 102 -2.26 8.24 -16.55
N LEU A 103 -2.92 8.57 -15.46
CA LEU A 103 -2.25 9.07 -14.26
C LEU A 103 -1.30 8.03 -13.69
N PHE A 104 -1.76 6.79 -13.54
CA PHE A 104 -0.95 5.68 -13.08
C PHE A 104 0.30 5.49 -13.94
N ALA A 105 0.13 5.48 -15.26
CA ALA A 105 1.24 5.32 -16.19
C ALA A 105 2.29 6.43 -16.07
N ARG A 106 1.90 7.62 -15.64
CA ARG A 106 2.79 8.75 -15.43
C ARG A 106 3.47 8.73 -14.06
N ILE A 107 2.70 8.49 -12.99
CA ILE A 107 3.19 8.68 -11.62
C ILE A 107 3.90 7.46 -11.07
N PHE A 108 3.50 6.25 -11.44
CA PHE A 108 4.04 5.04 -10.85
C PHE A 108 5.52 4.83 -11.21
N PRO A 109 5.93 4.94 -12.49
CA PRO A 109 7.36 4.86 -12.83
C PRO A 109 8.19 5.98 -12.18
N ALA A 110 7.65 7.18 -12.09
CA ALA A 110 8.34 8.31 -11.45
C ALA A 110 8.58 8.04 -9.97
N HIS A 111 7.59 7.46 -9.28
CA HIS A 111 7.72 7.11 -7.87
C HIS A 111 8.70 5.96 -7.65
N LEU A 112 8.67 4.94 -8.51
CA LEU A 112 9.64 3.84 -8.46
C LEU A 112 11.06 4.37 -8.63
N ALA A 113 11.29 5.28 -9.56
CA ALA A 113 12.61 5.90 -9.76
C ALA A 113 13.05 6.68 -8.52
N HIS A 114 12.13 7.37 -7.86
CA HIS A 114 12.43 8.06 -6.60
C HIS A 114 12.83 7.08 -5.50
N MET A 115 12.09 5.98 -5.34
CA MET A 115 12.39 4.95 -4.34
C MET A 115 13.72 4.25 -4.65
N GLU A 116 13.99 3.98 -5.90
CA GLU A 116 15.24 3.34 -6.34
C GLU A 116 16.48 4.11 -5.88
N ARG A 117 16.44 5.44 -5.85
CA ARG A 117 17.57 6.26 -5.39
C ARG A 117 17.97 5.94 -3.95
N ALA A 118 17.00 5.65 -3.09
CA ALA A 118 17.30 5.25 -1.70
C ALA A 118 17.79 3.80 -1.63
N PHE A 119 17.11 2.90 -2.32
CA PHE A 119 17.42 1.46 -2.29
C PHE A 119 18.69 1.10 -3.05
N ALA A 120 19.15 1.94 -3.98
CA ALA A 120 20.40 1.71 -4.72
C ALA A 120 21.65 1.64 -3.84
N ARG A 121 21.57 2.13 -2.59
CA ARG A 121 22.65 2.03 -1.61
C ARG A 121 22.80 0.64 -1.02
N LEU A 122 21.82 -0.23 -1.24
CA LEU A 122 21.79 -1.59 -0.73
C LEU A 122 22.14 -2.56 -1.85
N SER A 123 22.94 -3.59 -1.53
CA SER A 123 23.22 -4.66 -2.47
C SER A 123 21.99 -5.53 -2.69
N GLN A 124 21.97 -6.29 -3.78
CA GLN A 124 20.89 -7.25 -4.04
C GLN A 124 20.77 -8.27 -2.89
N LYS A 125 21.90 -8.69 -2.32
CA LYS A 125 21.93 -9.60 -1.19
C LYS A 125 21.26 -8.98 0.05
N GLU A 126 21.57 -7.73 0.36
CA GLU A 126 20.94 -7.01 1.47
C GLU A 126 19.44 -6.84 1.25
N LEU A 127 19.02 -6.46 0.04
CA LEU A 127 17.59 -6.31 -0.29
C LEU A 127 16.85 -7.63 -0.12
N ASN A 128 17.40 -8.72 -0.64
CA ASN A 128 16.79 -10.05 -0.53
C ASN A 128 16.69 -10.50 0.94
N GLY A 129 17.73 -10.28 1.72
CA GLY A 129 17.75 -10.63 3.14
C GLY A 129 16.71 -9.87 3.95
N MET A 130 16.58 -8.57 3.70
CA MET A 130 15.57 -7.74 4.36
C MET A 130 14.16 -8.15 3.97
N ALA A 131 13.91 -8.42 2.69
CA ALA A 131 12.61 -8.88 2.21
C ALA A 131 12.21 -10.21 2.84
N GLU A 132 13.16 -11.14 2.98
CA GLU A 132 12.93 -12.44 3.60
C GLU A 132 12.62 -12.29 5.09
N SER A 133 13.36 -11.46 5.81
CA SER A 133 13.13 -11.18 7.23
C SER A 133 11.76 -10.54 7.47
N LEU A 134 11.37 -9.58 6.65
CA LEU A 134 10.06 -8.95 6.72
C LEU A 134 8.93 -9.92 6.41
N ARG A 135 9.12 -10.78 5.42
CA ARG A 135 8.14 -11.84 5.09
C ARG A 135 7.91 -12.76 6.27
N ARG A 136 8.99 -13.21 6.90
CA ARG A 136 8.92 -14.07 8.09
C ARG A 136 8.19 -13.39 9.23
N LEU A 137 8.50 -12.14 9.50
CA LEU A 137 7.81 -11.36 10.54
C LEU A 137 6.32 -11.22 10.24
N ARG A 138 5.98 -10.92 9.00
CA ARG A 138 4.58 -10.80 8.57
C ARG A 138 3.81 -12.11 8.76
N GLU A 139 4.41 -13.24 8.43
CA GLU A 139 3.80 -14.56 8.62
C GLU A 139 3.54 -14.86 10.10
N VAL A 140 4.48 -14.54 10.97
CA VAL A 140 4.33 -14.71 12.42
C VAL A 140 3.18 -13.87 12.95
N LEU A 141 3.11 -12.61 12.56
CA LEU A 141 2.06 -11.69 13.01
C LEU A 141 0.68 -12.09 12.46
N ALA A 142 0.62 -12.52 11.20
CA ALA A 142 -0.63 -12.98 10.60
C ALA A 142 -1.16 -14.26 11.28
N ALA A 143 -0.27 -15.20 11.60
CA ALA A 143 -0.64 -16.42 12.31
C ALA A 143 -1.17 -16.14 13.72
N ALA A 144 -0.56 -15.19 14.41
CA ALA A 144 -1.00 -14.77 15.75
C ALA A 144 -2.40 -14.12 15.70
N HIS A 145 -2.66 -13.31 14.68
CA HIS A 145 -3.95 -12.65 14.51
C HIS A 145 -5.07 -13.64 14.13
N GLY A 146 -4.76 -14.68 13.36
CA GLY A 146 -5.71 -15.69 12.91
C GLY A 146 -6.12 -16.68 14.00
N LYS A 147 -5.40 -16.75 15.13
CA LYS A 147 -5.78 -17.57 16.28
C LYS A 147 -6.78 -16.79 17.13
N LYS A 148 -8.06 -17.05 16.92
CA LYS A 148 -9.07 -16.64 17.91
C LYS A 148 -8.89 -17.53 19.15
N GLU A 149 -8.51 -16.94 20.25
CA GLU A 149 -8.65 -17.59 21.56
C GLU A 149 -10.12 -17.72 21.92
#